data_6ff7aff2ff134cc85da0a619617600d5
#
_entry.id   6ff7aff2ff134cc85da0a619617600d5
#
_cell.length_a   1.000
_cell.length_b   1.000
_cell.length_c   1.000
_cell.angle_alpha   90.00
_cell.angle_beta   90.00
_cell.angle_gamma   90.00
#
_symmetry.space_group_name_H-M   'P 1'
#
loop_
_entity.id
_entity.type
_entity.pdbx_description
1 polymer ?
#
loop_
_entity_poly.entity_id
_entity_poly.type
_entity_poly.pdbx_seq_one_letter_code
_entity_poly.pdbx_strand_id
1 'polypeptide(L)'
;PVSMPKVELHCHLDGSLSKEFLMQTLQLSTLDMHTIQAPANCQSLAEYLTCFDLPVSALQEKEHIRDAVVDVVRQAAAENVRYMEIRFAPMLSVNSHLDLENVVQSAVYGCQKAFDRYGVFTNLILCAMRHHSPQQNHLVVRCAREFLGNGVCALDLAGDEAGHPNEEFEALFEEA
;
A
#
# COMPACT_ATOMS: atom_id res chain seq x y z
N PRO A 1 -12.01 -23.24 2.92
CA PRO A 1 -11.65 -24.01 1.73
C PRO A 1 -11.15 -23.08 0.63
N VAL A 2 -10.13 -23.47 -0.13
CA VAL A 2 -9.55 -22.68 -1.24
C VAL A 2 -10.61 -22.39 -2.32
N SER A 3 -11.59 -23.25 -2.47
CA SER A 3 -12.67 -23.12 -3.48
C SER A 3 -13.73 -22.07 -3.15
N MET A 4 -13.81 -21.59 -1.91
CA MET A 4 -14.80 -20.57 -1.52
C MET A 4 -14.31 -19.19 -1.98
N PRO A 5 -15.15 -18.38 -2.65
CA PRO A 5 -14.79 -16.99 -2.96
C PRO A 5 -14.61 -16.19 -1.67
N LYS A 6 -13.59 -15.34 -1.66
CA LYS A 6 -13.19 -14.53 -0.50
C LYS A 6 -13.20 -13.05 -0.83
N VAL A 7 -13.32 -12.26 0.23
CA VAL A 7 -13.13 -10.81 0.23
C VAL A 7 -11.97 -10.48 1.17
N GLU A 8 -11.06 -9.61 0.75
CA GLU A 8 -9.95 -9.10 1.54
C GLU A 8 -10.08 -7.59 1.70
N LEU A 9 -10.26 -7.10 2.91
CA LEU A 9 -10.50 -5.68 3.20
C LEU A 9 -9.33 -4.99 3.91
N HIS A 10 -8.25 -5.73 4.22
CA HIS A 10 -7.11 -5.19 4.95
C HIS A 10 -5.78 -5.77 4.45
N CYS A 11 -5.34 -5.33 3.29
CA CYS A 11 -4.10 -5.77 2.67
C CYS A 11 -3.17 -4.58 2.42
N HIS A 12 -2.00 -4.53 3.06
CA HIS A 12 -0.99 -3.51 2.82
C HIS A 12 -0.19 -3.84 1.56
N LEU A 13 -0.07 -2.89 0.63
CA LEU A 13 0.68 -3.07 -0.61
C LEU A 13 2.15 -3.42 -0.33
N ASP A 14 2.80 -2.59 0.45
CA ASP A 14 4.21 -2.72 0.84
C ASP A 14 4.49 -3.93 1.73
N GLY A 15 3.51 -4.38 2.51
CA GLY A 15 3.60 -5.57 3.36
C GLY A 15 3.27 -6.89 2.66
N SER A 16 2.85 -6.87 1.39
CA SER A 16 2.32 -8.05 0.69
C SER A 16 3.02 -8.36 -0.62
N LEU A 17 4.12 -7.67 -0.93
CA LEU A 17 4.91 -7.90 -2.14
C LEU A 17 5.56 -9.29 -2.10
N SER A 18 5.49 -10.01 -3.21
CA SER A 18 6.17 -11.30 -3.32
C SER A 18 7.69 -11.14 -3.35
N LYS A 19 8.40 -12.16 -2.87
CA LYS A 19 9.86 -12.22 -2.94
C LYS A 19 10.35 -12.04 -4.38
N GLU A 20 9.68 -12.68 -5.32
CA GLU A 20 9.99 -12.63 -6.75
C GLU A 20 9.88 -11.20 -7.28
N PHE A 21 8.81 -10.49 -6.94
CA PHE A 21 8.62 -9.09 -7.33
C PHE A 21 9.74 -8.20 -6.78
N LEU A 22 10.06 -8.32 -5.48
CA LEU A 22 11.12 -7.52 -4.85
C LEU A 22 12.49 -7.78 -5.48
N MET A 23 12.84 -9.05 -5.69
CA MET A 23 14.12 -9.42 -6.30
C MET A 23 14.24 -8.89 -7.73
N GLN A 24 13.18 -9.00 -8.52
CA GLN A 24 13.17 -8.52 -9.90
C GLN A 24 13.26 -6.99 -9.97
N THR A 25 12.42 -6.29 -9.19
CA THR A 25 12.31 -4.83 -9.19
C THR A 25 13.59 -4.16 -8.69
N LEU A 26 14.18 -4.68 -7.62
CA LEU A 26 15.39 -4.16 -7.00
C LEU A 26 16.68 -4.78 -7.58
N GLN A 27 16.58 -5.65 -8.58
CA GLN A 27 17.70 -6.36 -9.23
C GLN A 27 18.60 -7.09 -8.22
N LEU A 28 17.98 -7.73 -7.22
CA LEU A 28 18.68 -8.46 -6.18
C LEU A 28 18.97 -9.89 -6.64
N SER A 29 20.19 -10.35 -6.43
CA SER A 29 20.56 -11.77 -6.67
C SER A 29 20.03 -12.72 -5.58
N THR A 30 19.88 -12.19 -4.36
CA THR A 30 19.32 -12.89 -3.20
C THR A 30 18.53 -11.93 -2.34
N LEU A 31 17.53 -12.42 -1.61
CA LEU A 31 16.77 -11.64 -0.62
C LEU A 31 16.70 -12.45 0.67
N ASP A 32 17.26 -11.87 1.73
CA ASP A 32 17.10 -12.42 3.07
C ASP A 32 15.68 -12.05 3.57
N MET A 33 14.87 -13.06 3.85
CA MET A 33 13.48 -12.85 4.31
C MET A 33 13.41 -12.13 5.66
N HIS A 34 14.46 -12.19 6.47
CA HIS A 34 14.52 -11.45 7.75
C HIS A 34 14.52 -9.93 7.58
N THR A 35 14.86 -9.42 6.38
CA THR A 35 14.79 -7.97 6.10
C THR A 35 13.37 -7.46 5.85
N ILE A 36 12.44 -8.35 5.52
CA ILE A 36 11.04 -8.01 5.18
C ILE A 36 10.01 -8.74 6.07
N GLN A 37 10.48 -9.47 7.06
CA GLN A 37 9.63 -10.17 8.02
C GLN A 37 10.05 -9.84 9.43
N ALA A 38 9.09 -9.43 10.26
CA ALA A 38 9.36 -9.18 11.67
C ALA A 38 9.88 -10.46 12.36
N PRO A 39 10.89 -10.34 13.21
CA PRO A 39 11.36 -11.48 13.99
C PRO A 39 10.28 -11.96 14.96
N ALA A 40 10.29 -13.25 15.29
CA ALA A 40 9.30 -13.86 16.20
C ALA A 40 9.28 -13.21 17.59
N ASN A 41 10.35 -12.54 17.97
CA ASN A 41 10.52 -11.83 19.23
C ASN A 41 10.41 -10.30 19.09
N CYS A 42 9.79 -9.79 18.02
CA CYS A 42 9.56 -8.36 17.82
C CYS A 42 8.92 -7.72 19.05
N GLN A 43 9.52 -6.64 19.56
CA GLN A 43 9.16 -6.05 20.85
C GLN A 43 8.29 -4.78 20.72
N SER A 44 8.23 -4.19 19.51
CA SER A 44 7.51 -2.93 19.31
C SER A 44 7.01 -2.78 17.88
N LEU A 45 5.98 -1.94 17.71
CA LEU A 45 5.52 -1.53 16.39
C LEU A 45 6.61 -0.82 15.59
N ALA A 46 7.42 0.00 16.23
CA ALA A 46 8.53 0.70 15.58
C ALA A 46 9.56 -0.29 14.99
N GLU A 47 9.91 -1.35 15.73
CA GLU A 47 10.77 -2.43 15.21
C GLU A 47 10.11 -3.15 14.02
N TYR A 48 8.81 -3.47 14.13
CA TYR A 48 8.05 -4.07 13.04
C TYR A 48 8.07 -3.20 11.76
N LEU A 49 7.91 -1.89 11.90
CA LEU A 49 7.84 -0.96 10.77
C LEU A 49 9.16 -0.90 9.97
N THR A 50 10.31 -1.26 10.54
CA THR A 50 11.58 -1.31 9.79
C THR A 50 11.57 -2.36 8.65
N CYS A 51 10.69 -3.37 8.74
CA CYS A 51 10.54 -4.38 7.69
C CYS A 51 9.96 -3.81 6.38
N PHE A 52 9.39 -2.61 6.41
CA PHE A 52 8.80 -1.96 5.25
C PHE A 52 9.79 -1.12 4.42
N ASP A 53 10.97 -0.82 4.95
CA ASP A 53 11.96 0.04 4.27
C ASP A 53 12.36 -0.51 2.90
N LEU A 54 12.66 -1.80 2.82
CA LEU A 54 13.01 -2.45 1.56
C LEU A 54 11.83 -2.54 0.58
N PRO A 55 10.64 -3.02 0.96
CA PRO A 55 9.45 -2.98 0.13
C PRO A 55 9.11 -1.58 -0.41
N VAL A 56 9.13 -0.55 0.44
CA VAL A 56 8.87 0.84 0.04
C VAL A 56 9.91 1.33 -0.98
N SER A 57 11.18 0.94 -0.86
CA SER A 57 12.20 1.28 -1.83
C SER A 57 11.93 0.73 -3.24
N ALA A 58 11.15 -0.33 -3.36
CA ALA A 58 10.70 -0.88 -4.64
C ALA A 58 9.56 -0.10 -5.28
N LEU A 59 8.89 0.80 -4.54
CA LEU A 59 7.69 1.54 -4.96
C LEU A 59 8.02 2.99 -5.34
N GLN A 60 9.15 3.24 -6.01
CA GLN A 60 9.64 4.59 -6.32
C GLN A 60 9.45 5.01 -7.79
N GLU A 61 8.89 4.12 -8.64
CA GLU A 61 8.64 4.34 -10.05
C GLU A 61 7.20 3.97 -10.42
N LYS A 62 6.62 4.66 -11.43
CA LYS A 62 5.23 4.42 -11.89
C LYS A 62 4.97 2.96 -12.25
N GLU A 63 5.87 2.38 -13.00
CA GLU A 63 5.79 0.99 -13.45
C GLU A 63 5.87 0.00 -12.28
N HIS A 64 6.73 0.29 -11.31
CA HIS A 64 6.89 -0.55 -10.13
C HIS A 64 5.66 -0.53 -9.24
N ILE A 65 5.06 0.65 -8.99
CA ILE A 65 3.82 0.79 -8.22
C ILE A 65 2.67 0.03 -8.91
N ARG A 66 2.49 0.23 -10.22
CA ARG A 66 1.50 -0.49 -11.00
C ARG A 66 1.68 -2.01 -10.90
N ASP A 67 2.90 -2.49 -11.11
CA ASP A 67 3.18 -3.92 -11.16
C ASP A 67 3.19 -4.55 -9.76
N ALA A 68 3.46 -3.78 -8.69
CA ALA A 68 3.28 -4.17 -7.30
C ALA A 68 1.82 -4.51 -6.98
N VAL A 69 0.88 -3.65 -7.40
CA VAL A 69 -0.56 -3.93 -7.24
C VAL A 69 -0.94 -5.21 -8.00
N VAL A 70 -0.45 -5.39 -9.22
CA VAL A 70 -0.69 -6.60 -10.01
C VAL A 70 -0.13 -7.85 -9.31
N ASP A 71 1.05 -7.76 -8.70
CA ASP A 71 1.66 -8.88 -7.96
C ASP A 71 0.82 -9.30 -6.76
N VAL A 72 0.39 -8.33 -5.93
CA VAL A 72 -0.44 -8.60 -4.75
C VAL A 72 -1.78 -9.21 -5.15
N VAL A 73 -2.44 -8.66 -6.17
CA VAL A 73 -3.72 -9.19 -6.66
C VAL A 73 -3.56 -10.58 -7.26
N ARG A 74 -2.45 -10.86 -7.95
CA ARG A 74 -2.13 -12.21 -8.46
C ARG A 74 -2.07 -13.25 -7.33
N GLN A 75 -1.43 -12.91 -6.22
CA GLN A 75 -1.36 -13.78 -5.03
C GLN A 75 -2.75 -14.01 -4.44
N ALA A 76 -3.54 -12.96 -4.27
CA ALA A 76 -4.91 -13.03 -3.76
C ALA A 76 -5.84 -13.87 -4.66
N ALA A 77 -5.70 -13.73 -5.99
CA ALA A 77 -6.47 -14.51 -6.96
C ALA A 77 -6.20 -16.03 -6.85
N ALA A 78 -4.93 -16.41 -6.58
CA ALA A 78 -4.55 -17.81 -6.36
C ALA A 78 -5.25 -18.42 -5.13
N GLU A 79 -5.65 -17.59 -4.17
CA GLU A 79 -6.43 -17.99 -2.99
C GLU A 79 -7.96 -17.84 -3.16
N ASN A 80 -8.42 -17.56 -4.38
CA ASN A 80 -9.82 -17.35 -4.73
C ASN A 80 -10.44 -16.07 -4.10
N VAL A 81 -9.65 -15.04 -3.87
CA VAL A 81 -10.16 -13.69 -3.57
C VAL A 81 -10.84 -13.13 -4.82
N ARG A 82 -12.00 -12.47 -4.66
CA ARG A 82 -12.79 -11.87 -5.73
C ARG A 82 -12.96 -10.38 -5.61
N TYR A 83 -12.78 -9.86 -4.42
CA TYR A 83 -12.75 -8.44 -4.10
C TYR A 83 -11.66 -8.17 -3.07
N MET A 84 -10.90 -7.09 -3.24
CA MET A 84 -9.96 -6.67 -2.22
C MET A 84 -9.78 -5.14 -2.17
N GLU A 85 -9.38 -4.67 -0.99
CA GLU A 85 -9.00 -3.29 -0.74
C GLU A 85 -7.53 -3.25 -0.31
N ILE A 86 -6.69 -2.68 -1.19
CA ILE A 86 -5.26 -2.53 -0.94
C ILE A 86 -5.00 -1.16 -0.36
N ARG A 87 -4.30 -1.12 0.79
CA ARG A 87 -3.90 0.13 1.44
C ARG A 87 -2.41 0.38 1.32
N PHE A 88 -2.03 1.63 1.14
CA PHE A 88 -0.64 2.05 1.14
C PHE A 88 -0.52 3.57 1.41
N ALA A 89 0.66 4.00 1.84
CA ALA A 89 0.97 5.41 2.08
C ALA A 89 1.62 6.04 0.82
N PRO A 90 0.84 6.72 -0.05
CA PRO A 90 1.35 7.17 -1.34
C PRO A 90 2.46 8.24 -1.22
N MET A 91 2.47 9.01 -0.13
CA MET A 91 3.53 9.99 0.14
C MET A 91 4.93 9.38 0.28
N LEU A 92 5.04 8.09 0.64
CA LEU A 92 6.32 7.39 0.73
C LEU A 92 6.95 7.09 -0.64
N SER A 93 6.16 7.20 -1.71
CA SER A 93 6.60 7.02 -3.10
C SER A 93 6.82 8.34 -3.83
N VAL A 94 6.46 9.48 -3.23
CA VAL A 94 6.69 10.82 -3.84
C VAL A 94 8.17 11.16 -3.81
N ASN A 95 8.70 11.58 -4.96
CA ASN A 95 10.10 11.95 -5.10
C ASN A 95 10.27 13.05 -6.16
N SER A 96 11.50 13.38 -6.59
CA SER A 96 11.78 14.49 -7.51
C SER A 96 11.15 14.36 -8.90
N HIS A 97 10.73 13.17 -9.31
CA HIS A 97 10.16 12.88 -10.63
C HIS A 97 8.79 12.18 -10.57
N LEU A 98 8.27 11.93 -9.37
CA LEU A 98 7.01 11.25 -9.16
C LEU A 98 6.19 11.98 -8.09
N ASP A 99 5.16 12.70 -8.52
CA ASP A 99 4.22 13.39 -7.64
C ASP A 99 3.12 12.46 -7.11
N LEU A 100 2.35 12.96 -6.12
CA LEU A 100 1.34 12.20 -5.42
C LEU A 100 0.23 11.68 -6.36
N GLU A 101 -0.25 12.52 -7.28
CA GLU A 101 -1.30 12.16 -8.24
C GLU A 101 -0.84 11.01 -9.15
N ASN A 102 0.37 11.09 -9.68
CA ASN A 102 0.96 10.05 -10.51
C ASN A 102 1.21 8.74 -9.74
N VAL A 103 1.57 8.81 -8.45
CA VAL A 103 1.65 7.63 -7.58
C VAL A 103 0.31 6.92 -7.50
N VAL A 104 -0.75 7.66 -7.14
CA VAL A 104 -2.10 7.09 -6.99
C VAL A 104 -2.65 6.59 -8.33
N GLN A 105 -2.48 7.38 -9.40
CA GLN A 105 -2.90 6.97 -10.75
C GLN A 105 -2.22 5.66 -11.21
N SER A 106 -0.94 5.48 -10.89
CA SER A 106 -0.19 4.25 -11.22
C SER A 106 -0.76 3.04 -10.48
N ALA A 107 -1.11 3.20 -9.20
CA ALA A 107 -1.75 2.14 -8.42
C ALA A 107 -3.16 1.81 -8.94
N VAL A 108 -3.97 2.82 -9.28
CA VAL A 108 -5.31 2.64 -9.91
C VAL A 108 -5.18 1.88 -11.24
N TYR A 109 -4.20 2.24 -12.05
CA TYR A 109 -3.95 1.50 -13.29
C TYR A 109 -3.51 0.06 -13.04
N GLY A 110 -2.77 -0.18 -11.93
CA GLY A 110 -2.45 -1.53 -11.45
C GLY A 110 -3.70 -2.34 -11.11
N CYS A 111 -4.69 -1.74 -10.43
CA CYS A 111 -5.98 -2.39 -10.12
C CYS A 111 -6.72 -2.81 -11.39
N GLN A 112 -6.81 -1.92 -12.39
CA GLN A 112 -7.46 -2.22 -13.67
C GLN A 112 -6.74 -3.34 -14.41
N LYS A 113 -5.41 -3.28 -14.52
CA LYS A 113 -4.60 -4.31 -15.17
C LYS A 113 -4.71 -5.67 -14.47
N ALA A 114 -4.82 -5.67 -13.14
CA ALA A 114 -5.01 -6.87 -12.36
C ALA A 114 -6.42 -7.47 -12.56
N PHE A 115 -7.46 -6.63 -12.63
CA PHE A 115 -8.82 -7.08 -12.96
C PHE A 115 -8.87 -7.77 -14.33
N ASP A 116 -8.27 -7.16 -15.35
CA ASP A 116 -8.24 -7.71 -16.71
C ASP A 116 -7.56 -9.10 -16.76
N ARG A 117 -6.57 -9.33 -15.89
CA ARG A 117 -5.79 -10.59 -15.87
C ARG A 117 -6.37 -11.66 -14.97
N TYR A 118 -6.92 -11.27 -13.82
CA TYR A 118 -7.25 -12.19 -12.74
C TYR A 118 -8.72 -12.15 -12.31
N GLY A 119 -9.49 -11.16 -12.78
CA GLY A 119 -10.91 -11.01 -12.46
C GLY A 119 -11.17 -10.68 -10.97
N VAL A 120 -10.21 -10.05 -10.30
CA VAL A 120 -10.35 -9.58 -8.91
C VAL A 120 -10.67 -8.10 -8.92
N PHE A 121 -11.82 -7.70 -8.40
CA PHE A 121 -12.14 -6.30 -8.19
C PHE A 121 -11.29 -5.74 -7.05
N THR A 122 -10.56 -4.68 -7.35
CA THR A 122 -9.61 -4.09 -6.40
C THR A 122 -9.84 -2.60 -6.29
N ASN A 123 -9.97 -2.09 -5.07
CA ASN A 123 -9.95 -0.68 -4.73
C ASN A 123 -8.74 -0.35 -3.84
N LEU A 124 -8.41 0.92 -3.77
CA LEU A 124 -7.31 1.44 -2.96
C LEU A 124 -7.85 2.20 -1.76
N ILE A 125 -7.14 2.07 -0.64
CA ILE A 125 -7.27 2.91 0.55
C ILE A 125 -5.97 3.71 0.66
N LEU A 126 -6.05 5.04 0.68
CA LEU A 126 -4.87 5.88 0.82
C LEU A 126 -4.58 6.14 2.30
N CYS A 127 -3.35 5.86 2.73
CA CYS A 127 -2.95 6.05 4.12
C CYS A 127 -2.28 7.42 4.30
N ALA A 128 -2.85 8.26 5.17
CA ALA A 128 -2.11 9.29 5.86
C ALA A 128 -1.16 8.64 6.88
N MET A 129 -0.05 9.27 7.19
CA MET A 129 0.96 8.71 8.11
C MET A 129 1.11 9.58 9.35
N ARG A 130 1.13 8.95 10.51
CA ARG A 130 1.21 9.63 11.81
C ARG A 130 2.48 10.48 11.98
N HIS A 131 3.58 10.08 11.36
CA HIS A 131 4.85 10.83 11.41
C HIS A 131 5.01 11.88 10.28
N HIS A 132 4.06 11.98 9.35
CA HIS A 132 4.08 13.00 8.31
C HIS A 132 3.57 14.35 8.84
N SER A 133 3.99 15.44 8.19
CA SER A 133 3.46 16.76 8.50
C SER A 133 1.96 16.84 8.20
N PRO A 134 1.21 17.73 8.90
CA PRO A 134 -0.19 17.98 8.56
C PRO A 134 -0.40 18.32 7.09
N GLN A 135 0.49 19.10 6.48
CA GLN A 135 0.42 19.47 5.06
C GLN A 135 0.50 18.25 4.13
N GLN A 136 1.39 17.30 4.41
CA GLN A 136 1.49 16.06 3.64
C GLN A 136 0.22 15.21 3.77
N ASN A 137 -0.32 15.08 4.99
CA ASN A 137 -1.53 14.32 5.23
C ASN A 137 -2.76 14.97 4.57
N HIS A 138 -2.89 16.31 4.60
CA HIS A 138 -3.95 17.01 3.85
C HIS A 138 -3.84 16.83 2.33
N LEU A 139 -2.61 16.70 1.77
CA LEU A 139 -2.45 16.35 0.36
C LEU A 139 -3.00 14.96 0.05
N VAL A 140 -2.78 13.99 0.94
CA VAL A 140 -3.32 12.62 0.79
C VAL A 140 -4.86 12.64 0.82
N VAL A 141 -5.48 13.38 1.77
CA VAL A 141 -6.95 13.51 1.84
C VAL A 141 -7.51 14.09 0.55
N ARG A 142 -6.94 15.20 0.05
CA ARG A 142 -7.40 15.81 -1.21
C ARG A 142 -7.27 14.86 -2.39
N CYS A 143 -6.14 14.16 -2.51
CA CYS A 143 -5.95 13.16 -3.56
C CYS A 143 -6.96 12.00 -3.43
N ALA A 144 -7.23 11.53 -2.21
CA ALA A 144 -8.23 10.48 -1.98
C ALA A 144 -9.63 10.93 -2.45
N ARG A 145 -10.01 12.17 -2.20
CA ARG A 145 -11.30 12.75 -2.66
C ARG A 145 -11.37 12.87 -4.18
N GLU A 146 -10.28 13.25 -4.84
CA GLU A 146 -10.21 13.36 -6.31
C GLU A 146 -10.39 12.01 -6.99
N PHE A 147 -9.85 10.95 -6.39
CA PHE A 147 -9.93 9.58 -6.92
C PHE A 147 -11.10 8.76 -6.34
N LEU A 148 -11.91 9.32 -5.45
CA LEU A 148 -13.04 8.61 -4.83
C LEU A 148 -14.02 8.11 -5.90
N GLY A 149 -14.30 6.79 -5.85
CA GLY A 149 -15.10 6.12 -6.87
C GLY A 149 -14.39 5.85 -8.20
N ASN A 150 -13.15 6.32 -8.36
CA ASN A 150 -12.29 6.07 -9.51
C ASN A 150 -11.05 5.26 -9.11
N GLY A 151 -11.26 4.18 -8.35
CA GLY A 151 -10.22 3.27 -7.89
C GLY A 151 -9.80 3.47 -6.44
N VAL A 152 -10.15 4.60 -5.81
CA VAL A 152 -10.00 4.84 -4.37
C VAL A 152 -11.35 4.74 -3.68
N CYS A 153 -11.43 4.07 -2.54
CA CYS A 153 -12.67 3.85 -1.78
C CYS A 153 -12.63 4.39 -0.35
N ALA A 154 -11.45 4.64 0.21
CA ALA A 154 -11.32 5.09 1.60
C ALA A 154 -10.00 5.81 1.89
N LEU A 155 -9.96 6.44 3.06
CA LEU A 155 -8.77 6.98 3.71
C LEU A 155 -8.47 6.17 4.98
N ASP A 156 -7.19 6.06 5.32
CA ASP A 156 -6.71 5.42 6.55
C ASP A 156 -5.63 6.27 7.23
N LEU A 157 -5.33 5.99 8.48
CA LEU A 157 -4.24 6.59 9.24
C LEU A 157 -3.32 5.48 9.75
N ALA A 158 -2.10 5.42 9.26
CA ALA A 158 -1.13 4.39 9.58
C ALA A 158 0.12 4.96 10.29
N GLY A 159 0.91 4.09 10.89
CA GLY A 159 2.16 4.41 11.58
C GLY A 159 2.10 4.20 13.09
N ASP A 160 3.07 4.77 13.81
CA ASP A 160 3.23 4.58 15.25
C ASP A 160 2.16 5.34 16.06
N GLU A 161 1.11 4.64 16.45
CA GLU A 161 0.00 5.19 17.25
C GLU A 161 0.42 5.56 18.68
N ALA A 162 1.40 4.86 19.25
CA ALA A 162 1.88 5.16 20.60
C ALA A 162 2.60 6.51 20.66
N GLY A 163 3.34 6.86 19.60
CA GLY A 163 4.04 8.13 19.47
C GLY A 163 3.15 9.30 19.02
N HIS A 164 2.04 9.01 18.30
CA HIS A 164 1.15 9.99 17.68
C HIS A 164 -0.31 9.57 17.85
N PRO A 165 -0.99 9.95 18.94
CA PRO A 165 -2.35 9.53 19.24
C PRO A 165 -3.40 10.11 18.27
N ASN A 166 -4.59 9.50 18.23
CA ASN A 166 -5.63 9.82 17.27
C ASN A 166 -6.13 11.27 17.35
N GLU A 167 -6.09 11.86 18.53
CA GLU A 167 -6.56 13.23 18.80
C GLU A 167 -5.81 14.29 17.96
N GLU A 168 -4.57 14.01 17.57
CA GLU A 168 -3.77 14.90 16.71
C GLU A 168 -4.31 14.97 15.27
N PHE A 169 -5.16 14.01 14.85
CA PHE A 169 -5.63 13.84 13.47
C PHE A 169 -7.13 14.12 13.30
N GLU A 170 -7.83 14.61 14.34
CA GLU A 170 -9.27 14.86 14.28
C GLU A 170 -9.63 15.79 13.11
N ALA A 171 -8.94 16.93 12.96
CA ALA A 171 -9.17 17.86 11.87
C ALA A 171 -8.92 17.27 10.47
N LEU A 172 -8.01 16.30 10.35
CA LEU A 172 -7.75 15.61 9.09
C LEU A 172 -8.96 14.76 8.66
N PHE A 173 -9.59 14.07 9.60
CA PHE A 173 -10.77 13.25 9.33
C PHE A 173 -12.07 14.05 9.22
N GLU A 174 -12.14 15.25 9.78
CA GLU A 174 -13.24 16.19 9.51
C GLU A 174 -13.22 16.73 8.07
N GLU A 175 -12.02 16.81 7.45
CA GLU A 175 -11.88 17.20 6.04
C GLU A 175 -12.21 16.02 5.08
N ALA A 176 -11.97 14.79 5.48
CA ALA A 176 -12.11 13.61 4.63
C ALA A 176 -13.58 13.24 4.37
#